data_c43e4ae4880e60d8297c239f82e0a41c
#
_entry.id   c43e4ae4880e60d8297c239f82e0a41c
#
_cell.length_a   1.000
_cell.length_b   1.000
_cell.length_c   1.000
_cell.angle_alpha   90.00
_cell.angle_beta   90.00
_cell.angle_gamma   90.00
#
_symmetry.space_group_name_H-M   'P 1'
#
loop_
_entity.id
_entity.type
_entity.pdbx_description
1 polymer ?
#
loop_
_entity_poly.entity_id
_entity_poly.type
_entity_poly.pdbx_seq_one_letter_code
_entity_poly.pdbx_strand_id
1 'polypeptide(L)'
;RRVLFRSALYRKLTAQLGVKPEDVLHIGDNAKIDVEAAKKAGLHALLLPRPADVFMDVDCTQMANLGHGCLAGFTTADAMQPLALRCAQGLAANRFFDDGYAPATADSAFAAYPSRLGYYAVGTHLLALAKWLLCRCRADGVKRLVFLARDGALLRQAVELLRTDADAVETDYIPASRRCLLPALMANPTDWAALPVRWAVYTPEKTLKLLSFCTLDAPESELRHQAEAAGFPWQSPFQEKTRWESFLRFFRDKLYDGCRHQAAYSAARAYYEEKLPEGAACFDMGYSGRLQAALCQLTQRAVPVYYVHADGRNSERLSAAYDFPVHCFYPMPPAMSGAFREFLLSSDEAPCVGFERQNARVVPVYAQEGRNEAAHFLSTCVQHHALQFVRDFHDTFAGTGVMQSLDSPGVQLAMSLPFEGALRQLPEADAELLRSIPFEDMVFAGEDALDLRTLVRDQSAEAALAAHEMGAADAPSRMIGFIPEQTGLVKRTIGFLLFDRETFRKKLRKRMHRSPK
;
A
#
# COMPACT_ATOMS: atom_id res chain seq x y z
N ARG A 1 -19.69 30.17 38.04
CA ARG A 1 -18.69 30.44 39.09
C ARG A 1 -17.25 30.50 38.59
N ARG A 2 -16.79 29.58 37.73
CA ARG A 2 -15.38 29.56 37.23
C ARG A 2 -14.98 30.79 36.39
N VAL A 3 -15.88 31.30 35.55
CA VAL A 3 -15.61 32.47 34.69
C VAL A 3 -15.48 33.76 35.51
N LEU A 4 -16.30 33.92 36.55
CA LEU A 4 -16.24 35.08 37.48
C LEU A 4 -14.93 35.09 38.28
N PHE A 5 -14.41 33.92 38.65
CA PHE A 5 -13.17 33.82 39.41
C PHE A 5 -11.95 34.26 38.57
N ARG A 6 -11.91 33.92 37.28
CA ARG A 6 -10.78 34.28 36.40
C ARG A 6 -10.77 35.76 36.02
N SER A 7 -11.91 36.40 35.78
CA SER A 7 -11.96 37.85 35.55
C SER A 7 -11.48 38.65 36.75
N ALA A 8 -11.70 38.16 37.98
CA ALA A 8 -11.11 38.72 39.18
C ALA A 8 -9.58 38.56 39.25
N LEU A 9 -9.05 37.43 38.72
CA LEU A 9 -7.62 37.20 38.64
C LEU A 9 -6.93 38.16 37.67
N TYR A 10 -7.49 38.41 36.50
CA TYR A 10 -6.98 39.41 35.55
C TYR A 10 -6.92 40.81 36.16
N ARG A 11 -7.97 41.24 36.85
CA ARG A 11 -7.98 42.53 37.56
C ARG A 11 -6.93 42.63 38.65
N LYS A 12 -6.71 41.54 39.40
CA LYS A 12 -5.64 41.47 40.39
C LYS A 12 -4.26 41.58 39.75
N LEU A 13 -4.05 40.88 38.64
CA LEU A 13 -2.78 40.87 37.90
C LEU A 13 -2.45 42.27 37.35
N THR A 14 -3.39 42.93 36.67
CA THR A 14 -3.18 44.29 36.14
C THR A 14 -2.92 45.31 37.24
N ALA A 15 -3.62 45.19 38.38
CA ALA A 15 -3.35 46.03 39.56
C ALA A 15 -1.95 45.79 40.14
N GLN A 16 -1.47 44.55 40.21
CA GLN A 16 -0.13 44.24 40.70
C GLN A 16 0.98 44.72 39.74
N LEU A 17 0.72 44.71 38.45
CA LEU A 17 1.67 45.16 37.42
C LEU A 17 1.62 46.69 37.23
N GLY A 18 0.63 47.38 37.81
CA GLY A 18 0.47 48.81 37.65
C GLY A 18 0.10 49.25 36.23
N VAL A 19 -0.50 48.32 35.42
CA VAL A 19 -0.90 48.60 34.05
C VAL A 19 -2.42 48.72 33.94
N LYS A 20 -2.90 49.48 32.96
CA LYS A 20 -4.33 49.52 32.69
C LYS A 20 -4.76 48.24 31.97
N PRO A 21 -5.96 47.70 32.25
CA PRO A 21 -6.47 46.52 31.56
C PRO A 21 -6.48 46.66 30.03
N GLU A 22 -6.78 47.84 29.51
CA GLU A 22 -6.82 48.19 28.10
C GLU A 22 -5.44 48.15 27.38
N ASP A 23 -4.36 48.20 28.15
CA ASP A 23 -2.99 48.10 27.63
C ASP A 23 -2.46 46.66 27.60
N VAL A 24 -3.29 45.70 28.01
CA VAL A 24 -2.89 44.28 28.11
C VAL A 24 -3.60 43.43 27.07
N LEU A 25 -2.84 42.69 26.29
CA LEU A 25 -3.34 41.61 25.42
C LEU A 25 -3.14 40.25 26.10
N HIS A 26 -4.23 39.56 26.35
CA HIS A 26 -4.21 38.15 26.77
C HIS A 26 -4.36 37.23 25.56
N ILE A 27 -3.47 36.27 25.43
CA ILE A 27 -3.53 35.23 24.38
C ILE A 27 -3.77 33.89 25.06
N GLY A 28 -4.76 33.14 24.58
CA GLY A 28 -5.08 31.82 25.12
C GLY A 28 -5.92 30.98 24.18
N ASP A 29 -6.03 29.71 24.51
CA ASP A 29 -6.64 28.69 23.67
C ASP A 29 -8.13 28.44 23.98
N ASN A 30 -8.63 28.96 25.07
CA ASN A 30 -10.00 28.72 25.51
C ASN A 30 -10.89 29.96 25.32
N ALA A 31 -11.78 29.91 24.33
CA ALA A 31 -12.67 31.01 23.98
C ALA A 31 -13.45 31.55 25.20
N LYS A 32 -13.92 30.67 26.08
CA LYS A 32 -14.73 31.05 27.23
C LYS A 32 -13.91 31.57 28.40
N ILE A 33 -12.76 30.97 28.64
CA ILE A 33 -11.94 31.26 29.82
C ILE A 33 -10.95 32.38 29.53
N ASP A 34 -10.26 32.30 28.38
CA ASP A 34 -9.16 33.20 28.07
C ASP A 34 -9.64 34.41 27.26
N VAL A 35 -10.69 34.28 26.45
CA VAL A 35 -11.19 35.38 25.64
C VAL A 35 -12.32 36.14 26.37
N GLU A 36 -13.44 35.44 26.67
CA GLU A 36 -14.59 36.12 27.29
C GLU A 36 -14.26 36.67 28.67
N ALA A 37 -13.54 35.92 29.51
CA ALA A 37 -13.22 36.39 30.85
C ALA A 37 -12.18 37.51 30.86
N ALA A 38 -11.21 37.51 29.94
CA ALA A 38 -10.26 38.62 29.78
C ALA A 38 -10.96 39.89 29.29
N LYS A 39 -11.81 39.78 28.25
CA LYS A 39 -12.63 40.91 27.79
C LYS A 39 -13.54 41.48 28.88
N LYS A 40 -14.18 40.62 29.70
CA LYS A 40 -14.98 41.04 30.86
C LYS A 40 -14.15 41.75 31.94
N ALA A 41 -12.84 41.52 31.97
CA ALA A 41 -11.93 42.23 32.86
C ALA A 41 -11.35 43.51 32.24
N GLY A 42 -11.71 43.85 31.01
CA GLY A 42 -11.26 45.04 30.30
C GLY A 42 -9.97 44.85 29.48
N LEU A 43 -9.46 43.62 29.37
CA LEU A 43 -8.27 43.32 28.58
C LEU A 43 -8.64 43.14 27.08
N HIS A 44 -7.67 43.38 26.20
CA HIS A 44 -7.71 42.80 24.89
C HIS A 44 -7.47 41.29 24.96
N ALA A 45 -8.11 40.52 24.09
CA ALA A 45 -7.96 39.08 24.11
C ALA A 45 -7.93 38.52 22.69
N LEU A 46 -6.96 37.62 22.43
CA LEU A 46 -6.80 36.89 21.20
C LEU A 46 -6.98 35.39 21.48
N LEU A 47 -7.88 34.75 20.73
CA LEU A 47 -7.98 33.29 20.73
C LEU A 47 -6.85 32.75 19.85
N LEU A 48 -6.05 31.84 20.37
CA LEU A 48 -5.10 31.07 19.62
C LEU A 48 -5.46 29.58 19.76
N PRO A 49 -6.18 29.01 18.82
CA PRO A 49 -6.58 27.61 18.89
C PRO A 49 -5.37 26.67 19.00
N ARG A 50 -5.49 25.63 19.79
CA ARG A 50 -4.43 24.61 19.85
C ARG A 50 -4.39 23.80 18.56
N PRO A 51 -3.20 23.48 18.01
CA PRO A 51 -3.08 22.62 16.82
C PRO A 51 -3.88 21.33 16.92
N ALA A 52 -3.87 20.69 18.09
CA ALA A 52 -4.62 19.45 18.32
C ALA A 52 -6.15 19.65 18.24
N ASP A 53 -6.68 20.80 18.67
CA ASP A 53 -8.12 21.08 18.58
C ASP A 53 -8.53 21.33 17.13
N VAL A 54 -7.72 22.07 16.36
CA VAL A 54 -7.93 22.31 14.93
C VAL A 54 -7.85 20.99 14.15
N PHE A 55 -6.86 20.15 14.45
CA PHE A 55 -6.71 18.83 13.84
C PHE A 55 -7.94 17.94 14.08
N MET A 56 -8.52 17.97 15.27
CA MET A 56 -9.68 17.16 15.65
C MET A 56 -11.02 17.77 15.23
N ASP A 57 -11.05 19.02 14.76
CA ASP A 57 -12.26 19.69 14.33
C ASP A 57 -12.69 19.18 12.94
N VAL A 58 -13.80 18.48 12.89
CA VAL A 58 -14.35 17.87 11.66
C VAL A 58 -14.74 18.93 10.62
N ASP A 59 -15.12 20.14 11.06
CA ASP A 59 -15.45 21.25 10.18
C ASP A 59 -14.20 21.90 9.57
N CYS A 60 -13.04 21.73 10.22
CA CYS A 60 -11.77 22.24 9.73
C CYS A 60 -10.99 21.24 8.89
N THR A 61 -11.08 19.94 9.21
CA THR A 61 -10.33 18.89 8.51
C THR A 61 -10.97 17.51 8.73
N GLN A 62 -10.80 16.62 7.77
CA GLN A 62 -11.20 15.23 7.92
C GLN A 62 -10.02 14.32 8.33
N MET A 63 -8.83 14.88 8.51
CA MET A 63 -7.60 14.12 8.76
C MET A 63 -7.69 13.23 10.02
N ALA A 64 -8.27 13.73 11.10
CA ALA A 64 -8.43 12.98 12.34
C ALA A 64 -9.35 11.75 12.22
N ASN A 65 -10.26 11.78 11.24
CA ASN A 65 -11.24 10.71 11.02
C ASN A 65 -10.79 9.67 10.00
N LEU A 66 -9.60 9.84 9.39
CA LEU A 66 -9.08 8.87 8.43
C LEU A 66 -8.93 7.49 9.09
N GLY A 67 -9.37 6.50 8.38
CA GLY A 67 -9.24 5.12 8.81
C GLY A 67 -10.35 4.60 9.72
N HIS A 68 -11.30 5.43 10.13
CA HIS A 68 -12.44 4.94 10.89
C HIS A 68 -13.23 3.88 10.10
N GLY A 69 -13.28 2.67 10.63
CA GLY A 69 -13.94 1.53 9.99
C GLY A 69 -13.16 0.85 8.86
N CYS A 70 -11.95 1.26 8.55
CA CYS A 70 -11.15 0.64 7.49
C CYS A 70 -10.65 -0.76 7.84
N LEU A 71 -10.36 -1.02 9.10
CA LEU A 71 -9.91 -2.31 9.62
C LEU A 71 -11.03 -3.02 10.40
N ALA A 72 -12.26 -2.93 9.92
CA ALA A 72 -13.38 -3.65 10.51
C ALA A 72 -13.09 -5.16 10.46
N GLY A 73 -13.17 -5.82 11.61
CA GLY A 73 -12.77 -7.23 11.79
C GLY A 73 -11.52 -7.42 12.65
N PHE A 74 -10.74 -6.37 12.86
CA PHE A 74 -9.75 -6.35 13.93
C PHE A 74 -10.46 -6.05 15.26
N THR A 75 -10.12 -6.79 16.31
CA THR A 75 -10.83 -6.70 17.59
C THR A 75 -10.74 -5.30 18.17
N THR A 76 -11.89 -4.77 18.55
CA THR A 76 -12.06 -3.42 19.06
C THR A 76 -11.33 -3.12 20.36
N ALA A 77 -10.87 -4.13 21.10
CA ALA A 77 -10.08 -3.93 22.31
C ALA A 77 -8.71 -3.27 22.01
N ASP A 78 -8.13 -3.57 20.85
CA ASP A 78 -6.87 -2.98 20.39
C ASP A 78 -7.06 -1.67 19.61
N ALA A 79 -8.30 -1.35 19.24
CA ALA A 79 -8.66 -0.21 18.40
C ALA A 79 -8.99 1.08 19.18
N MET A 80 -8.93 1.06 20.49
CA MET A 80 -8.97 2.29 21.28
C MET A 80 -7.66 3.03 21.07
N GLN A 81 -7.68 4.01 20.18
CA GLN A 81 -6.58 4.87 19.73
C GLN A 81 -5.30 4.68 20.56
N PRO A 82 -4.41 3.76 20.20
CA PRO A 82 -3.24 3.48 21.00
C PRO A 82 -2.42 4.77 21.14
N LEU A 83 -1.70 4.88 22.24
CA LEU A 83 -0.93 6.08 22.55
C LEU A 83 -0.01 6.49 21.37
N ALA A 84 0.56 5.51 20.67
CA ALA A 84 1.38 5.76 19.50
C ALA A 84 0.65 6.52 18.39
N LEU A 85 -0.61 6.13 18.07
CA LEU A 85 -1.41 6.84 17.06
C LEU A 85 -1.76 8.26 17.53
N ARG A 86 -2.07 8.46 18.81
CA ARG A 86 -2.31 9.79 19.36
C ARG A 86 -1.06 10.67 19.33
N CYS A 87 0.11 10.09 19.55
CA CYS A 87 1.39 10.79 19.39
C CYS A 87 1.63 11.18 17.93
N ALA A 88 1.33 10.27 16.98
CA ALA A 88 1.41 10.59 15.55
C ALA A 88 0.46 11.71 15.15
N GLN A 89 -0.77 11.70 15.66
CA GLN A 89 -1.74 12.79 15.47
C GLN A 89 -1.23 14.11 16.05
N GLY A 90 -0.60 14.08 17.23
CA GLY A 90 0.02 15.25 17.84
C GLY A 90 1.15 15.84 17.00
N LEU A 91 2.03 14.99 16.44
CA LEU A 91 3.08 15.47 15.53
C LEU A 91 2.49 16.10 14.26
N ALA A 92 1.49 15.47 13.65
CA ALA A 92 0.82 16.02 12.47
C ALA A 92 0.10 17.32 12.78
N ALA A 93 -0.58 17.41 13.93
CA ALA A 93 -1.24 18.61 14.39
C ALA A 93 -0.25 19.77 14.56
N ASN A 94 0.84 19.55 15.28
CA ASN A 94 1.87 20.59 15.50
C ASN A 94 2.55 21.02 14.20
N ARG A 95 2.65 20.14 13.20
CA ARG A 95 3.33 20.46 11.95
C ARG A 95 2.45 21.24 10.96
N PHE A 96 1.15 20.97 10.93
CA PHE A 96 0.26 21.48 9.86
C PHE A 96 -0.84 22.41 10.36
N PHE A 97 -1.05 22.50 11.65
CA PHE A 97 -2.13 23.27 12.27
C PHE A 97 -1.63 24.20 13.39
N ASP A 98 -0.35 24.54 13.37
CA ASP A 98 0.25 25.51 14.29
C ASP A 98 -0.26 26.95 14.03
N ASP A 99 -0.68 27.25 12.80
CA ASP A 99 -1.46 28.42 12.48
C ASP A 99 -2.97 28.13 12.67
N GLY A 100 -3.50 28.48 13.82
CA GLY A 100 -4.91 28.30 14.17
C GLY A 100 -5.90 29.10 13.33
N TYR A 101 -5.41 29.99 12.45
CA TYR A 101 -6.20 30.82 11.54
C TYR A 101 -6.00 30.42 10.06
N ALA A 102 -5.23 29.39 9.80
CA ALA A 102 -5.08 28.86 8.44
C ALA A 102 -6.46 28.45 7.87
N PRO A 103 -6.73 28.71 6.59
CA PRO A 103 -7.99 28.33 5.98
C PRO A 103 -8.31 26.85 6.14
N ALA A 104 -9.48 26.56 6.68
CA ALA A 104 -9.99 25.20 6.76
C ALA A 104 -10.47 24.74 5.38
N THR A 105 -10.28 23.44 5.10
CA THR A 105 -10.72 22.79 3.88
C THR A 105 -11.61 21.60 4.25
N ALA A 106 -12.88 21.88 4.54
CA ALA A 106 -13.83 20.90 5.07
C ALA A 106 -13.99 19.65 4.18
N ASP A 107 -13.82 19.80 2.85
CA ASP A 107 -13.95 18.72 1.87
C ASP A 107 -12.62 18.00 1.57
N SER A 108 -11.61 18.20 2.42
CA SER A 108 -10.28 17.65 2.24
C SER A 108 -9.72 17.11 3.56
N ALA A 109 -8.94 16.04 3.49
CA ALA A 109 -8.13 15.56 4.61
C ALA A 109 -6.72 16.15 4.59
N PHE A 110 -6.19 16.43 3.41
CA PHE A 110 -4.79 16.83 3.19
C PHE A 110 -4.65 18.21 2.55
N ALA A 111 -5.74 18.92 2.32
CA ALA A 111 -5.79 20.21 1.60
C ALA A 111 -5.09 20.16 0.24
N ALA A 112 -5.18 19.01 -0.47
CA ALA A 112 -4.48 18.70 -1.72
C ALA A 112 -2.95 18.90 -1.63
N TYR A 113 -2.35 18.75 -0.45
CA TYR A 113 -0.90 18.80 -0.27
C TYR A 113 -0.28 17.40 -0.21
N PRO A 114 0.59 17.02 -1.16
CA PRO A 114 1.32 15.74 -1.12
C PRO A 114 2.12 15.55 0.18
N SER A 115 2.64 16.64 0.73
CA SER A 115 3.40 16.64 1.98
C SER A 115 2.55 16.17 3.18
N ARG A 116 1.30 16.57 3.27
CA ARG A 116 0.39 16.15 4.34
C ARG A 116 -0.02 14.69 4.20
N LEU A 117 -0.36 14.26 2.97
CA LEU A 117 -0.64 12.87 2.63
C LEU A 117 0.56 11.98 3.00
N GLY A 118 1.77 12.38 2.57
CA GLY A 118 3.01 11.68 2.87
C GLY A 118 3.29 11.59 4.36
N TYR A 119 3.28 12.70 5.05
CA TYR A 119 3.66 12.76 6.46
C TYR A 119 2.71 11.95 7.34
N TYR A 120 1.40 12.21 7.26
CA TYR A 120 0.45 11.61 8.19
C TYR A 120 -0.06 10.24 7.75
N ALA A 121 -0.50 10.08 6.50
CA ALA A 121 -1.08 8.80 6.07
C ALA A 121 0.02 7.77 5.74
N VAL A 122 0.89 8.09 4.79
CA VAL A 122 1.93 7.15 4.35
C VAL A 122 2.99 6.94 5.44
N GLY A 123 3.38 8.00 6.15
CA GLY A 123 4.40 7.96 7.18
C GLY A 123 4.03 7.08 8.38
N THR A 124 2.78 7.14 8.84
CA THR A 124 2.31 6.29 9.95
C THR A 124 2.31 4.81 9.56
N HIS A 125 1.87 4.50 8.33
CA HIS A 125 1.91 3.13 7.80
C HIS A 125 3.36 2.64 7.59
N LEU A 126 4.21 3.48 7.04
CA LEU A 126 5.61 3.16 6.80
C LEU A 126 6.36 2.84 8.10
N LEU A 127 6.14 3.63 9.15
CA LEU A 127 6.66 3.36 10.50
C LEU A 127 6.17 2.01 11.03
N ALA A 128 4.87 1.74 10.92
CA ALA A 128 4.27 0.50 11.39
C ALA A 128 4.82 -0.72 10.65
N LEU A 129 4.91 -0.64 9.32
CA LEU A 129 5.39 -1.71 8.47
C LEU A 129 6.88 -2.00 8.71
N ALA A 130 7.70 -0.96 8.88
CA ALA A 130 9.12 -1.12 9.20
C ALA A 130 9.33 -1.78 10.57
N LYS A 131 8.57 -1.36 11.59
CA LYS A 131 8.61 -1.99 12.92
C LYS A 131 8.15 -3.44 12.88
N TRP A 132 7.09 -3.74 12.12
CA TRP A 132 6.62 -5.11 11.93
C TRP A 132 7.71 -5.99 11.31
N LEU A 133 8.38 -5.53 10.26
CA LEU A 133 9.45 -6.28 9.60
C LEU A 133 10.61 -6.56 10.56
N LEU A 134 11.06 -5.56 11.31
CA LEU A 134 12.14 -5.75 12.30
C LEU A 134 11.74 -6.77 13.36
N CYS A 135 10.51 -6.70 13.88
CA CYS A 135 10.00 -7.68 14.86
C CYS A 135 9.92 -9.09 14.26
N ARG A 136 9.47 -9.22 13.02
CA ARG A 136 9.38 -10.52 12.34
C ARG A 136 10.76 -11.10 12.04
N CYS A 137 11.67 -10.32 11.46
CA CYS A 137 13.03 -10.76 11.19
C CYS A 137 13.72 -11.27 12.46
N ARG A 138 13.52 -10.57 13.59
CA ARG A 138 14.05 -11.02 14.89
C ARG A 138 13.43 -12.33 15.33
N ALA A 139 12.10 -12.48 15.23
CA ALA A 139 11.39 -13.70 15.63
C ALA A 139 11.73 -14.89 14.75
N ASP A 140 11.92 -14.68 13.45
CA ASP A 140 12.20 -15.71 12.47
C ASP A 140 13.73 -15.99 12.32
N GLY A 141 14.59 -15.22 13.01
CA GLY A 141 16.03 -15.38 12.96
C GLY A 141 16.68 -14.98 11.63
N VAL A 142 16.01 -14.13 10.84
CA VAL A 142 16.49 -13.68 9.53
C VAL A 142 17.73 -12.81 9.71
N LYS A 143 18.80 -13.14 8.99
CA LYS A 143 20.06 -12.39 9.01
C LYS A 143 20.22 -11.43 7.85
N ARG A 144 19.54 -11.70 6.73
CA ARG A 144 19.53 -10.83 5.55
C ARG A 144 18.12 -10.69 5.03
N LEU A 145 17.64 -9.44 5.02
CA LEU A 145 16.36 -9.05 4.46
C LEU A 145 16.59 -8.31 3.14
N VAL A 146 16.08 -8.88 2.06
CA VAL A 146 16.25 -8.37 0.71
C VAL A 146 14.95 -7.72 0.25
N PHE A 147 15.01 -6.42 -0.03
CA PHE A 147 13.87 -5.65 -0.53
C PHE A 147 13.83 -5.74 -2.05
N LEU A 148 12.70 -6.19 -2.59
CA LEU A 148 12.52 -6.29 -4.03
C LEU A 148 12.13 -4.94 -4.63
N ALA A 149 12.79 -4.56 -5.71
CA ALA A 149 12.46 -3.34 -6.44
C ALA A 149 11.10 -3.52 -7.16
N ARG A 150 10.30 -2.51 -7.26
CA ARG A 150 10.47 -1.09 -6.84
C ARG A 150 9.82 -0.82 -5.48
N ASP A 151 8.97 -1.73 -5.04
CA ASP A 151 8.08 -1.61 -3.89
C ASP A 151 8.83 -1.59 -2.55
N GLY A 152 10.01 -2.21 -2.50
CA GLY A 152 10.81 -2.28 -1.29
C GLY A 152 11.68 -1.05 -0.99
N ALA A 153 11.85 -0.12 -1.93
CA ALA A 153 12.82 0.98 -1.83
C ALA A 153 12.55 1.92 -0.63
N LEU A 154 11.32 2.40 -0.52
CA LEU A 154 10.92 3.32 0.55
C LEU A 154 10.97 2.64 1.91
N LEU A 155 10.45 1.40 1.99
CA LEU A 155 10.42 0.66 3.23
C LEU A 155 11.82 0.29 3.74
N ARG A 156 12.75 -0.05 2.84
CA ARG A 156 14.15 -0.25 3.23
C ARG A 156 14.73 0.96 3.94
N GLN A 157 14.50 2.16 3.41
CA GLN A 157 14.97 3.39 4.04
C GLN A 157 14.39 3.58 5.45
N ALA A 158 13.10 3.28 5.64
CA ALA A 158 12.47 3.35 6.95
C ALA A 158 13.02 2.28 7.93
N VAL A 159 13.27 1.08 7.44
CA VAL A 159 13.91 0.00 8.24
C VAL A 159 15.31 0.41 8.68
N GLU A 160 16.12 0.97 7.77
CA GLU A 160 17.46 1.46 8.10
C GLU A 160 17.46 2.59 9.14
N LEU A 161 16.44 3.46 9.11
CA LEU A 161 16.29 4.52 10.13
C LEU A 161 15.93 3.98 11.52
N LEU A 162 15.20 2.87 11.57
CA LEU A 162 14.67 2.32 12.83
C LEU A 162 15.49 1.15 13.37
N ARG A 163 16.33 0.57 12.55
CA ARG A 163 17.16 -0.58 12.90
C ARG A 163 18.18 -0.20 13.97
N THR A 164 18.33 -1.07 14.94
CA THR A 164 19.31 -0.99 16.02
C THR A 164 20.30 -2.16 15.93
N ASP A 165 21.39 -2.09 16.67
CA ASP A 165 22.37 -3.19 16.76
C ASP A 165 21.73 -4.51 17.26
N ALA A 166 20.64 -4.42 18.03
CA ALA A 166 19.89 -5.57 18.51
C ALA A 166 19.10 -6.31 17.41
N ASP A 167 18.83 -5.68 16.27
CA ASP A 167 18.07 -6.28 15.18
C ASP A 167 18.89 -7.28 14.36
N ALA A 168 20.21 -7.17 14.35
CA ALA A 168 21.17 -8.12 13.76
C ALA A 168 20.81 -8.58 12.32
N VAL A 169 20.06 -7.75 11.56
CA VAL A 169 19.62 -8.02 10.21
C VAL A 169 20.31 -7.08 9.23
N GLU A 170 20.96 -7.64 8.21
CA GLU A 170 21.47 -6.89 7.07
C GLU A 170 20.36 -6.65 6.08
N THR A 171 20.36 -5.50 5.39
CA THR A 171 19.40 -5.20 4.34
C THR A 171 20.09 -5.07 2.99
N ASP A 172 19.41 -5.54 1.96
CA ASP A 172 19.83 -5.33 0.57
C ASP A 172 18.60 -4.90 -0.27
N TYR A 173 18.85 -4.35 -1.46
CA TYR A 173 17.82 -3.94 -2.39
C TYR A 173 18.19 -4.41 -3.78
N ILE A 174 17.33 -5.23 -4.38
CA ILE A 174 17.63 -5.87 -5.65
C ILE A 174 16.49 -5.70 -6.66
N PRO A 175 16.82 -5.56 -7.95
CA PRO A 175 15.80 -5.58 -8.99
C PRO A 175 15.11 -6.94 -9.03
N ALA A 176 13.78 -6.91 -9.03
CA ALA A 176 12.95 -8.07 -9.24
C ALA A 176 11.62 -7.62 -9.84
N SER A 177 11.41 -7.92 -11.10
CA SER A 177 10.19 -7.58 -11.82
C SER A 177 9.70 -8.75 -12.66
N ARG A 178 8.43 -8.73 -13.02
CA ARG A 178 7.89 -9.71 -13.98
C ARG A 178 8.64 -9.67 -15.30
N ARG A 179 9.06 -8.49 -15.74
CA ARG A 179 9.79 -8.30 -17.02
C ARG A 179 11.19 -8.92 -17.01
N CYS A 180 11.93 -8.84 -15.91
CA CYS A 180 13.28 -9.42 -15.85
C CYS A 180 13.29 -10.91 -15.52
N LEU A 181 12.26 -11.42 -14.82
CA LEU A 181 12.20 -12.84 -14.44
C LEU A 181 11.57 -13.71 -15.51
N LEU A 182 10.62 -13.19 -16.27
CA LEU A 182 9.90 -13.96 -17.29
C LEU A 182 10.83 -14.61 -18.32
N PRO A 183 11.78 -13.89 -18.94
CA PRO A 183 12.72 -14.52 -19.88
C PRO A 183 13.50 -15.70 -19.28
N ALA A 184 13.93 -15.54 -18.02
CA ALA A 184 14.66 -16.58 -17.32
C ALA A 184 13.80 -17.83 -17.06
N LEU A 185 12.56 -17.64 -16.62
CA LEU A 185 11.62 -18.73 -16.34
C LEU A 185 11.27 -19.51 -17.62
N MET A 186 11.24 -18.83 -18.75
CA MET A 186 10.90 -19.45 -20.02
C MET A 186 11.98 -20.40 -20.55
N ALA A 187 13.21 -20.35 -20.02
CA ALA A 187 14.23 -21.35 -20.36
C ALA A 187 13.85 -22.78 -19.93
N ASN A 188 13.11 -22.90 -18.83
CA ASN A 188 12.62 -24.17 -18.30
C ASN A 188 11.14 -24.05 -17.87
N PRO A 189 10.20 -24.09 -18.79
CA PRO A 189 8.79 -23.84 -18.50
C PRO A 189 8.10 -25.08 -17.88
N THR A 190 8.64 -25.61 -16.80
CA THR A 190 8.04 -26.75 -16.09
C THR A 190 6.76 -26.36 -15.35
N ASP A 191 6.64 -25.11 -14.94
CA ASP A 191 5.42 -24.57 -14.34
C ASP A 191 5.11 -23.16 -14.87
N TRP A 192 4.23 -23.08 -15.83
CA TRP A 192 3.75 -21.81 -16.37
C TRP A 192 2.65 -21.17 -15.53
N ALA A 193 2.30 -21.74 -14.39
CA ALA A 193 1.37 -21.13 -13.43
C ALA A 193 1.90 -19.81 -12.83
N ALA A 194 3.23 -19.62 -12.85
CA ALA A 194 3.87 -18.36 -12.45
C ALA A 194 3.80 -17.27 -13.54
N LEU A 195 3.36 -17.58 -14.77
CA LEU A 195 3.22 -16.58 -15.82
C LEU A 195 2.20 -15.49 -15.40
N PRO A 196 2.57 -14.20 -15.55
CA PRO A 196 1.73 -13.08 -15.13
C PRO A 196 0.63 -12.76 -16.15
N VAL A 197 -0.21 -13.75 -16.49
CA VAL A 197 -1.24 -13.64 -17.52
C VAL A 197 -2.63 -13.60 -16.90
N ARG A 198 -3.42 -12.62 -17.31
CA ARG A 198 -4.86 -12.56 -17.07
C ARG A 198 -5.59 -13.16 -18.27
N TRP A 199 -5.76 -14.47 -18.30
CA TRP A 199 -6.30 -15.21 -19.45
C TRP A 199 -7.64 -14.65 -19.97
N ALA A 200 -8.49 -14.09 -19.11
CA ALA A 200 -9.79 -13.58 -19.51
C ALA A 200 -9.73 -12.39 -20.48
N VAL A 201 -8.65 -11.59 -20.42
CA VAL A 201 -8.46 -10.38 -21.24
C VAL A 201 -7.31 -10.52 -22.24
N TYR A 202 -6.49 -11.56 -22.09
CA TYR A 202 -5.38 -11.79 -22.99
C TYR A 202 -5.82 -12.43 -24.30
N THR A 203 -5.20 -11.98 -25.38
CA THR A 203 -5.33 -12.54 -26.74
C THR A 203 -4.10 -13.35 -27.08
N PRO A 204 -4.12 -14.20 -28.14
CA PRO A 204 -2.91 -14.80 -28.68
C PRO A 204 -1.80 -13.79 -28.97
N GLU A 205 -2.14 -12.64 -29.56
CA GLU A 205 -1.20 -11.54 -29.81
C GLU A 205 -0.51 -11.05 -28.53
N LYS A 206 -1.28 -10.64 -27.53
CA LYS A 206 -0.74 -10.16 -26.23
C LYS A 206 0.09 -11.25 -25.55
N THR A 207 -0.34 -12.49 -25.63
CA THR A 207 0.39 -13.61 -25.05
C THR A 207 1.72 -13.85 -25.75
N LEU A 208 1.75 -13.85 -27.08
CA LEU A 208 3.00 -14.04 -27.83
C LEU A 208 3.95 -12.85 -27.65
N LYS A 209 3.45 -11.63 -27.55
CA LYS A 209 4.28 -10.48 -27.15
C LYS A 209 4.91 -10.69 -25.77
N LEU A 210 4.13 -11.16 -24.79
CA LEU A 210 4.64 -11.52 -23.47
C LEU A 210 5.71 -12.62 -23.54
N LEU A 211 5.51 -13.60 -24.41
CA LEU A 211 6.39 -14.75 -24.61
C LEU A 211 7.38 -14.55 -25.77
N SER A 212 7.50 -13.36 -26.34
CA SER A 212 8.33 -13.06 -27.52
C SER A 212 9.79 -13.47 -27.37
N PHE A 213 10.27 -13.54 -26.15
CA PHE A 213 11.62 -14.05 -25.86
C PHE A 213 11.79 -15.54 -26.18
N CYS A 214 10.70 -16.29 -26.31
CA CYS A 214 10.67 -17.75 -26.42
C CYS A 214 10.09 -18.24 -27.73
N THR A 215 9.71 -17.33 -28.62
CA THR A 215 9.20 -17.72 -29.93
C THR A 215 10.34 -18.10 -30.86
N LEU A 216 10.05 -18.97 -31.80
CA LEU A 216 10.90 -19.22 -32.96
C LEU A 216 11.24 -17.89 -33.66
N ASP A 217 12.36 -17.85 -34.37
CA ASP A 217 12.78 -16.68 -35.16
C ASP A 217 11.91 -16.55 -36.40
N ALA A 218 10.66 -16.17 -36.18
CA ALA A 218 9.66 -16.01 -37.22
C ALA A 218 9.04 -14.60 -37.13
N PRO A 219 8.72 -14.00 -38.28
CA PRO A 219 8.02 -12.71 -38.28
C PRO A 219 6.62 -12.86 -37.64
N GLU A 220 6.13 -11.79 -37.04
CA GLU A 220 4.80 -11.76 -36.38
C GLU A 220 3.68 -12.27 -37.29
N SER A 221 3.74 -11.95 -38.58
CA SER A 221 2.77 -12.41 -39.57
C SER A 221 2.70 -13.95 -39.67
N GLU A 222 3.82 -14.62 -39.53
CA GLU A 222 3.88 -16.09 -39.57
C GLU A 222 3.37 -16.68 -38.25
N LEU A 223 3.77 -16.13 -37.11
CA LEU A 223 3.26 -16.52 -35.79
C LEU A 223 1.74 -16.38 -35.71
N ARG A 224 1.23 -15.27 -36.24
CA ARG A 224 -0.20 -15.02 -36.39
C ARG A 224 -0.88 -16.10 -37.26
N HIS A 225 -0.33 -16.37 -38.45
CA HIS A 225 -0.89 -17.36 -39.36
C HIS A 225 -0.95 -18.73 -38.69
N GLN A 226 0.10 -19.14 -38.00
CA GLN A 226 0.15 -20.44 -37.31
C GLN A 226 -0.87 -20.48 -36.15
N ALA A 227 -1.02 -19.43 -35.38
CA ALA A 227 -2.01 -19.36 -34.28
C ALA A 227 -3.44 -19.42 -34.83
N GLU A 228 -3.74 -18.66 -35.88
CA GLU A 228 -5.08 -18.64 -36.52
C GLU A 228 -5.40 -19.98 -37.16
N ALA A 229 -4.45 -20.62 -37.85
CA ALA A 229 -4.60 -21.96 -38.43
C ALA A 229 -4.84 -23.04 -37.36
N ALA A 230 -4.28 -22.88 -36.17
CA ALA A 230 -4.53 -23.74 -35.02
C ALA A 230 -5.87 -23.43 -34.30
N GLY A 231 -6.65 -22.48 -34.82
CA GLY A 231 -7.95 -22.11 -34.28
C GLY A 231 -7.92 -21.08 -33.14
N PHE A 232 -6.83 -20.31 -33.00
CA PHE A 232 -6.69 -19.23 -32.01
C PHE A 232 -6.72 -17.87 -32.72
N PRO A 233 -7.89 -17.19 -32.78
CA PRO A 233 -8.01 -15.88 -33.42
C PRO A 233 -7.08 -14.86 -32.76
N TRP A 234 -6.26 -14.18 -33.57
CA TRP A 234 -5.11 -13.38 -33.11
C TRP A 234 -5.44 -12.33 -32.06
N GLN A 235 -6.54 -11.60 -32.26
CA GLN A 235 -6.95 -10.47 -31.41
C GLN A 235 -8.17 -10.79 -30.54
N SER A 236 -8.59 -12.04 -30.44
CA SER A 236 -9.75 -12.42 -29.61
C SER A 236 -9.28 -12.93 -28.24
N PRO A 237 -9.84 -12.40 -27.15
CA PRO A 237 -9.56 -12.91 -25.80
C PRO A 237 -9.92 -14.40 -25.68
N PHE A 238 -9.17 -15.11 -24.83
CA PHE A 238 -9.39 -16.56 -24.63
C PHE A 238 -10.75 -16.87 -23.98
N GLN A 239 -11.32 -15.94 -23.21
CA GLN A 239 -12.60 -16.04 -22.49
C GLN A 239 -12.65 -17.12 -21.41
N GLU A 240 -12.00 -18.28 -21.64
CA GLU A 240 -11.99 -19.43 -20.74
C GLU A 240 -10.56 -19.88 -20.44
N LYS A 241 -10.32 -20.33 -19.21
CA LYS A 241 -9.01 -20.84 -18.76
C LYS A 241 -8.56 -22.06 -19.58
N THR A 242 -9.48 -22.95 -19.91
CA THR A 242 -9.23 -24.15 -20.74
C THR A 242 -8.73 -23.81 -22.14
N ARG A 243 -9.25 -22.71 -22.71
CA ARG A 243 -8.80 -22.20 -24.01
C ARG A 243 -7.39 -21.63 -23.93
N TRP A 244 -7.11 -20.87 -22.87
CA TRP A 244 -5.77 -20.40 -22.56
C TRP A 244 -4.77 -21.54 -22.39
N GLU A 245 -5.09 -22.57 -21.62
CA GLU A 245 -4.24 -23.74 -21.42
C GLU A 245 -4.00 -24.52 -22.73
N SER A 246 -4.99 -24.56 -23.61
CA SER A 246 -4.86 -25.16 -24.94
C SER A 246 -3.92 -24.35 -25.83
N PHE A 247 -3.98 -23.03 -25.75
CA PHE A 247 -3.03 -22.16 -26.47
C PHE A 247 -1.61 -22.32 -25.95
N LEU A 248 -1.40 -22.43 -24.64
CA LEU A 248 -0.08 -22.67 -24.06
C LEU A 248 0.51 -24.01 -24.52
N ARG A 249 -0.29 -25.06 -24.65
CA ARG A 249 0.16 -26.34 -25.23
C ARG A 249 0.58 -26.19 -26.68
N PHE A 250 -0.27 -25.53 -27.49
CA PHE A 250 0.07 -25.21 -28.88
C PHE A 250 1.38 -24.41 -28.98
N PHE A 251 1.51 -23.36 -28.16
CA PHE A 251 2.72 -22.54 -28.10
C PHE A 251 3.97 -23.40 -27.81
N ARG A 252 3.91 -24.19 -26.74
CA ARG A 252 5.01 -25.05 -26.33
C ARG A 252 5.42 -26.04 -27.44
N ASP A 253 4.44 -26.63 -28.12
CA ASP A 253 4.67 -27.71 -29.06
C ASP A 253 5.07 -27.22 -30.46
N LYS A 254 4.77 -25.97 -30.81
CA LYS A 254 4.94 -25.43 -32.17
C LYS A 254 5.76 -24.16 -32.29
N LEU A 255 5.73 -23.28 -31.29
CA LEU A 255 6.31 -21.93 -31.37
C LEU A 255 7.44 -21.69 -30.36
N TYR A 256 7.60 -22.58 -29.41
CA TYR A 256 8.54 -22.41 -28.31
C TYR A 256 9.97 -22.82 -28.70
N ASP A 257 10.92 -21.92 -28.40
CA ASP A 257 12.36 -22.20 -28.48
C ASP A 257 13.05 -21.84 -27.17
N GLY A 258 13.19 -22.80 -26.26
CA GLY A 258 13.83 -22.61 -24.95
C GLY A 258 15.33 -22.34 -25.02
N CYS A 259 16.01 -22.68 -26.12
CA CYS A 259 17.46 -22.48 -26.26
C CYS A 259 17.84 -20.99 -26.23
N ARG A 260 16.97 -20.13 -26.73
CA ARG A 260 17.16 -18.68 -26.76
C ARG A 260 17.31 -18.04 -25.38
N HIS A 261 16.77 -18.69 -24.35
CA HIS A 261 16.70 -18.13 -22.99
C HIS A 261 17.75 -18.66 -22.04
N GLN A 262 18.58 -19.60 -22.45
CA GLN A 262 19.61 -20.19 -21.60
C GLN A 262 20.62 -19.15 -21.08
N ALA A 263 20.96 -18.14 -21.88
CA ALA A 263 21.83 -17.05 -21.46
C ALA A 263 21.15 -16.16 -20.41
N ALA A 264 19.89 -15.76 -20.64
CA ALA A 264 19.09 -14.98 -19.69
C ALA A 264 18.85 -15.74 -18.38
N TYR A 265 18.53 -17.04 -18.48
CA TYR A 265 18.38 -17.92 -17.32
C TYR A 265 19.67 -18.00 -16.51
N SER A 266 20.81 -18.26 -17.18
CA SER A 266 22.11 -18.39 -16.50
C SER A 266 22.56 -17.08 -15.85
N ALA A 267 22.27 -15.94 -16.46
CA ALA A 267 22.58 -14.64 -15.90
C ALA A 267 21.68 -14.33 -14.69
N ALA A 268 20.36 -14.45 -14.84
CA ALA A 268 19.41 -14.22 -13.73
C ALA A 268 19.69 -15.15 -12.55
N ARG A 269 19.91 -16.43 -12.81
CA ARG A 269 20.25 -17.43 -11.79
C ARG A 269 21.49 -17.03 -11.01
N ALA A 270 22.59 -16.71 -11.72
CA ALA A 270 23.84 -16.34 -11.08
C ALA A 270 23.69 -15.07 -10.22
N TYR A 271 22.90 -14.09 -10.68
CA TYR A 271 22.60 -12.89 -9.93
C TYR A 271 21.83 -13.19 -8.64
N TYR A 272 20.73 -13.94 -8.73
CA TYR A 272 19.89 -14.20 -7.57
C TYR A 272 20.50 -15.21 -6.59
N GLU A 273 21.32 -16.16 -7.05
CA GLU A 273 22.08 -17.05 -6.16
C GLU A 273 23.09 -16.27 -5.30
N GLU A 274 23.71 -15.22 -5.86
CA GLU A 274 24.60 -14.32 -5.12
C GLU A 274 23.82 -13.45 -4.12
N LYS A 275 22.70 -12.87 -4.56
CA LYS A 275 21.94 -11.88 -3.77
C LYS A 275 21.01 -12.49 -2.73
N LEU A 276 20.60 -13.73 -2.91
CA LEU A 276 19.73 -14.47 -2.02
C LEU A 276 20.45 -15.71 -1.45
N PRO A 277 21.46 -15.51 -0.58
CA PRO A 277 22.14 -16.62 0.08
C PRO A 277 21.18 -17.41 0.98
N GLU A 278 21.62 -18.56 1.44
CA GLU A 278 20.85 -19.34 2.42
C GLU A 278 20.52 -18.53 3.67
N GLY A 279 19.27 -18.62 4.14
CA GLY A 279 18.77 -17.85 5.28
C GLY A 279 18.39 -16.40 4.95
N ALA A 280 18.47 -15.97 3.67
CA ALA A 280 17.90 -14.70 3.25
C ALA A 280 16.38 -14.80 3.16
N ALA A 281 15.67 -13.69 3.43
CA ALA A 281 14.25 -13.52 3.20
C ALA A 281 13.99 -12.28 2.35
N CYS A 282 12.89 -12.28 1.60
CA CYS A 282 12.50 -11.15 0.77
C CYS A 282 11.39 -10.33 1.43
N PHE A 283 11.36 -9.04 1.11
CA PHE A 283 10.16 -8.21 1.23
C PHE A 283 9.69 -7.80 -0.15
N ASP A 284 8.38 -7.93 -0.37
CA ASP A 284 7.67 -7.44 -1.55
C ASP A 284 6.30 -6.89 -1.12
N MET A 285 5.69 -6.00 -1.91
CA MET A 285 4.33 -5.52 -1.63
C MET A 285 3.33 -6.69 -1.57
N GLY A 286 3.49 -7.65 -2.42
CA GLY A 286 2.66 -8.84 -2.51
C GLY A 286 2.22 -9.01 -3.96
N TYR A 287 1.20 -9.69 -4.29
CA TYR A 287 0.11 -10.29 -3.52
C TYR A 287 0.01 -11.79 -3.84
N SER A 288 0.34 -12.19 -5.09
CA SER A 288 0.02 -13.52 -5.63
C SER A 288 1.08 -14.59 -5.38
N GLY A 289 2.26 -14.24 -4.92
CA GLY A 289 3.38 -15.16 -4.73
C GLY A 289 4.13 -15.56 -6.01
N ARG A 290 3.76 -15.03 -7.19
CA ARG A 290 4.37 -15.42 -8.48
C ARG A 290 5.84 -15.01 -8.58
N LEU A 291 6.16 -13.80 -8.16
CA LEU A 291 7.53 -13.31 -8.15
C LEU A 291 8.40 -14.17 -7.23
N GLN A 292 7.88 -14.49 -6.05
CA GLN A 292 8.57 -15.34 -5.08
C GLN A 292 8.78 -16.76 -5.59
N ALA A 293 7.76 -17.37 -6.22
CA ALA A 293 7.88 -18.68 -6.84
C ALA A 293 8.97 -18.69 -7.93
N ALA A 294 9.05 -17.61 -8.72
CA ALA A 294 10.09 -17.44 -9.72
C ALA A 294 11.51 -17.38 -9.12
N LEU A 295 11.67 -16.63 -8.03
CA LEU A 295 12.95 -16.56 -7.30
C LEU A 295 13.34 -17.91 -6.70
N CYS A 296 12.41 -18.64 -6.09
CA CYS A 296 12.65 -19.98 -5.59
C CYS A 296 13.05 -20.95 -6.70
N GLN A 297 12.38 -20.86 -7.85
CA GLN A 297 12.71 -21.70 -9.01
C GLN A 297 14.11 -21.40 -9.57
N LEU A 298 14.50 -20.14 -9.67
CA LEU A 298 15.83 -19.74 -10.16
C LEU A 298 16.94 -20.13 -9.19
N THR A 299 16.75 -19.90 -7.90
CA THR A 299 17.77 -20.17 -6.88
C THR A 299 17.78 -21.62 -6.42
N GLN A 300 16.78 -22.42 -6.76
CA GLN A 300 16.56 -23.78 -6.25
C GLN A 300 16.56 -23.84 -4.72
N ARG A 301 16.00 -22.81 -4.08
CA ARG A 301 15.92 -22.66 -2.64
C ARG A 301 14.55 -22.16 -2.22
N ALA A 302 14.11 -22.57 -1.03
CA ALA A 302 12.97 -21.95 -0.36
C ALA A 302 13.40 -20.59 0.18
N VAL A 303 12.86 -19.50 -0.36
CA VAL A 303 13.14 -18.14 0.10
C VAL A 303 11.90 -17.59 0.78
N PRO A 304 11.89 -17.38 2.11
CA PRO A 304 10.77 -16.79 2.83
C PRO A 304 10.43 -15.39 2.32
N VAL A 305 9.16 -15.00 2.40
CA VAL A 305 8.72 -13.68 1.96
C VAL A 305 7.80 -13.00 2.95
N TYR A 306 8.02 -11.70 3.13
CA TYR A 306 7.19 -10.79 3.90
C TYR A 306 6.41 -9.91 2.95
N TYR A 307 5.08 -9.99 3.03
CA TYR A 307 4.14 -9.22 2.21
C TYR A 307 3.37 -8.20 3.04
N VAL A 308 2.91 -7.14 2.42
CA VAL A 308 1.88 -6.28 3.02
C VAL A 308 0.60 -7.10 3.20
N HIS A 309 0.16 -7.80 2.15
CA HIS A 309 -0.88 -8.82 2.21
C HIS A 309 -0.71 -9.83 1.07
N ALA A 310 -1.41 -10.94 1.11
CA ALA A 310 -1.36 -11.97 0.09
C ALA A 310 -2.74 -12.25 -0.49
N ASP A 311 -2.78 -12.60 -1.79
CA ASP A 311 -3.92 -13.27 -2.41
C ASP A 311 -3.94 -14.73 -1.92
N GLY A 312 -4.84 -15.04 -1.00
CA GLY A 312 -4.85 -16.32 -0.28
C GLY A 312 -4.73 -17.54 -1.18
N ARG A 313 -5.49 -17.61 -2.29
CA ARG A 313 -5.49 -18.79 -3.17
C ARG A 313 -4.20 -19.01 -3.93
N ASN A 314 -3.74 -17.97 -4.64
CA ASN A 314 -2.54 -18.11 -5.48
C ASN A 314 -1.29 -18.21 -4.62
N SER A 315 -1.21 -17.39 -3.60
CA SER A 315 -0.10 -17.36 -2.65
C SER A 315 0.04 -18.69 -1.92
N GLU A 316 -1.04 -19.25 -1.38
CA GLU A 316 -1.05 -20.57 -0.71
C GLU A 316 -0.64 -21.69 -1.65
N ARG A 317 -1.18 -21.73 -2.88
CA ARG A 317 -0.85 -22.72 -3.88
C ARG A 317 0.63 -22.67 -4.28
N LEU A 318 1.16 -21.47 -4.51
CA LEU A 318 2.55 -21.31 -4.93
C LEU A 318 3.51 -21.53 -3.76
N SER A 319 3.17 -21.07 -2.56
CA SER A 319 3.93 -21.34 -1.34
C SER A 319 4.07 -22.86 -1.10
N ALA A 320 2.96 -23.61 -1.24
CA ALA A 320 3.00 -25.07 -1.12
C ALA A 320 3.79 -25.75 -2.24
N ALA A 321 3.72 -25.22 -3.47
CA ALA A 321 4.42 -25.82 -4.62
C ALA A 321 5.94 -25.59 -4.60
N TYR A 322 6.40 -24.48 -4.04
CA TYR A 322 7.81 -24.09 -4.01
C TYR A 322 8.39 -23.99 -2.59
N ASP A 323 7.64 -24.45 -1.59
CA ASP A 323 8.03 -24.56 -0.18
C ASP A 323 8.58 -23.26 0.44
N PHE A 324 7.98 -22.11 0.11
CA PHE A 324 8.39 -20.83 0.70
C PHE A 324 7.39 -20.31 1.73
N PRO A 325 7.84 -19.98 2.96
CA PRO A 325 6.99 -19.36 3.97
C PRO A 325 6.53 -17.97 3.55
N VAL A 326 5.25 -17.65 3.79
CA VAL A 326 4.65 -16.35 3.53
C VAL A 326 4.19 -15.72 4.85
N HIS A 327 4.66 -14.53 5.13
CA HIS A 327 4.25 -13.73 6.27
C HIS A 327 3.61 -12.43 5.79
N CYS A 328 2.44 -12.08 6.33
CA CYS A 328 1.71 -10.89 5.92
C CYS A 328 1.58 -9.88 7.07
N PHE A 329 1.74 -8.60 6.74
CA PHE A 329 1.45 -7.51 7.67
C PHE A 329 -0.06 -7.48 7.99
N TYR A 330 -0.90 -7.52 6.96
CA TYR A 330 -2.33 -7.72 7.13
C TYR A 330 -2.66 -9.21 7.09
N PRO A 331 -3.27 -9.75 8.15
CA PRO A 331 -3.70 -11.15 8.17
C PRO A 331 -4.83 -11.44 7.18
N MET A 332 -5.48 -10.39 6.69
CA MET A 332 -6.51 -10.44 5.65
C MET A 332 -6.24 -9.38 4.60
N PRO A 333 -6.50 -9.63 3.31
CA PRO A 333 -6.36 -8.61 2.29
C PRO A 333 -7.23 -7.39 2.62
N PRO A 334 -6.66 -6.19 2.68
CA PRO A 334 -7.46 -4.98 2.83
C PRO A 334 -8.35 -4.79 1.59
N ALA A 335 -9.57 -4.32 1.80
CA ALA A 335 -10.55 -4.08 0.72
C ALA A 335 -10.24 -2.77 -0.04
N MET A 336 -8.98 -2.59 -0.47
CA MET A 336 -8.46 -1.33 -0.98
C MET A 336 -7.70 -1.51 -2.28
N SER A 337 -7.60 -0.43 -3.07
CA SER A 337 -6.84 -0.41 -4.30
C SER A 337 -5.36 -0.74 -4.07
N GLY A 338 -4.91 -1.86 -4.61
CA GLY A 338 -3.50 -2.24 -4.66
C GLY A 338 -2.69 -1.24 -5.48
N ALA A 339 -3.23 -0.79 -6.60
CA ALA A 339 -2.59 0.15 -7.51
C ALA A 339 -2.19 1.46 -6.84
N PHE A 340 -3.10 2.05 -6.05
CA PHE A 340 -2.78 3.30 -5.34
C PHE A 340 -1.74 3.09 -4.24
N ARG A 341 -1.80 1.96 -3.53
CA ARG A 341 -0.79 1.57 -2.55
C ARG A 341 0.58 1.42 -3.20
N GLU A 342 0.66 0.68 -4.30
CA GLU A 342 1.89 0.49 -5.07
C GLU A 342 2.44 1.84 -5.53
N PHE A 343 1.62 2.69 -6.13
CA PHE A 343 2.04 4.02 -6.58
C PHE A 343 2.68 4.87 -5.47
N LEU A 344 2.09 4.89 -4.28
CA LEU A 344 2.59 5.72 -3.17
C LEU A 344 3.86 5.18 -2.51
N LEU A 345 4.07 3.87 -2.54
CA LEU A 345 5.17 3.21 -1.81
C LEU A 345 6.34 2.79 -2.72
N SER A 346 6.09 2.56 -4.01
CA SER A 346 7.13 2.13 -4.95
C SER A 346 8.03 3.29 -5.39
N SER A 347 9.30 2.98 -5.66
CA SER A 347 10.19 3.95 -6.31
C SER A 347 9.78 4.17 -7.77
N ASP A 348 10.15 5.31 -8.31
CA ASP A 348 9.92 5.69 -9.71
C ASP A 348 11.09 5.34 -10.64
N GLU A 349 12.02 4.51 -10.18
CA GLU A 349 13.13 4.03 -10.99
C GLU A 349 12.64 3.17 -12.18
N ALA A 350 13.44 3.15 -13.24
CA ALA A 350 13.13 2.36 -14.42
C ALA A 350 13.04 0.85 -14.06
N PRO A 351 12.06 0.11 -14.61
CA PRO A 351 11.94 -1.31 -14.34
C PRO A 351 13.12 -2.10 -14.91
N CYS A 352 13.62 -3.06 -14.16
CA CYS A 352 14.59 -4.02 -14.64
C CYS A 352 13.94 -4.94 -15.69
N VAL A 353 14.60 -5.10 -16.83
CA VAL A 353 14.11 -5.91 -17.96
C VAL A 353 14.93 -7.15 -18.22
N GLY A 354 16.06 -7.33 -17.53
CA GLY A 354 16.91 -8.50 -17.69
C GLY A 354 18.24 -8.37 -16.97
N PHE A 355 19.12 -9.33 -17.25
CA PHE A 355 20.48 -9.38 -16.69
C PHE A 355 21.49 -9.69 -17.79
N GLU A 356 22.65 -9.03 -17.71
CA GLU A 356 23.76 -9.23 -18.63
C GLU A 356 25.05 -9.54 -17.91
N ARG A 357 25.89 -10.37 -18.53
CA ARG A 357 27.28 -10.57 -18.06
C ARG A 357 28.17 -9.46 -18.58
N GLN A 358 28.70 -8.68 -17.67
CA GLN A 358 29.75 -7.70 -17.95
C GLN A 358 31.03 -8.15 -17.24
N ASN A 359 31.98 -8.67 -18.02
CA ASN A 359 33.19 -9.32 -17.50
C ASN A 359 32.86 -10.50 -16.57
N ALA A 360 33.33 -10.48 -15.32
CA ALA A 360 33.08 -11.52 -14.33
C ALA A 360 31.79 -11.34 -13.51
N ARG A 361 31.06 -10.22 -13.71
CA ARG A 361 29.86 -9.88 -12.91
C ARG A 361 28.59 -9.95 -13.76
N VAL A 362 27.49 -10.22 -13.10
CA VAL A 362 26.16 -10.07 -13.70
C VAL A 362 25.56 -8.76 -13.20
N VAL A 363 25.09 -7.95 -14.14
CA VAL A 363 24.47 -6.65 -13.87
C VAL A 363 23.05 -6.60 -14.37
N PRO A 364 22.14 -5.90 -13.67
CA PRO A 364 20.78 -5.70 -14.15
C PRO A 364 20.75 -4.72 -15.32
N VAL A 365 19.82 -4.95 -16.24
CA VAL A 365 19.51 -4.09 -17.38
C VAL A 365 18.16 -3.43 -17.13
N TYR A 366 18.14 -2.09 -17.25
CA TYR A 366 16.93 -1.30 -17.01
C TYR A 366 16.33 -0.80 -18.34
N ALA A 367 15.00 -0.67 -18.35
CA ALA A 367 14.29 -0.12 -19.49
C ALA A 367 14.66 1.37 -19.70
N GLN A 368 14.70 1.78 -20.97
CA GLN A 368 14.86 3.18 -21.35
C GLN A 368 13.47 3.79 -21.61
N GLU A 369 12.70 3.95 -20.57
CA GLU A 369 11.35 4.51 -20.64
C GLU A 369 11.37 5.97 -20.18
N GLY A 370 10.54 6.81 -20.80
CA GLY A 370 10.35 8.19 -20.37
C GLY A 370 9.67 8.24 -18.99
N ARG A 371 10.14 9.12 -18.12
CA ARG A 371 9.54 9.33 -16.80
C ARG A 371 8.32 10.24 -16.90
N ASN A 372 7.23 9.89 -16.23
CA ASN A 372 6.12 10.82 -16.03
C ASN A 372 6.46 11.80 -14.91
N GLU A 373 6.71 13.07 -15.25
CA GLU A 373 7.18 14.07 -14.29
C GLU A 373 6.16 14.39 -13.20
N ALA A 374 4.85 14.35 -13.50
CA ALA A 374 3.81 14.58 -12.50
C ALA A 374 3.75 13.44 -11.48
N ALA A 375 3.85 12.20 -11.95
CA ALA A 375 3.91 11.02 -11.09
C ALA A 375 5.16 11.04 -10.22
N HIS A 376 6.32 11.36 -10.80
CA HIS A 376 7.57 11.49 -10.07
C HIS A 376 7.50 12.56 -8.99
N PHE A 377 7.01 13.76 -9.32
CA PHE A 377 6.88 14.84 -8.34
C PHE A 377 5.99 14.42 -7.18
N LEU A 378 4.84 13.84 -7.48
CA LEU A 378 3.89 13.42 -6.45
C LEU A 378 4.48 12.31 -5.56
N SER A 379 4.99 11.23 -6.14
CA SER A 379 5.55 10.10 -5.37
C SER A 379 6.75 10.54 -4.53
N THR A 380 7.69 11.30 -5.10
CA THR A 380 8.87 11.79 -4.40
C THR A 380 8.50 12.70 -3.23
N CYS A 381 7.56 13.63 -3.44
CA CYS A 381 7.10 14.52 -2.35
C CYS A 381 6.43 13.72 -1.23
N VAL A 382 5.53 12.79 -1.57
CA VAL A 382 4.84 11.93 -0.59
C VAL A 382 5.86 11.09 0.19
N GLN A 383 6.78 10.44 -0.48
CA GLN A 383 7.77 9.53 0.12
C GLN A 383 8.78 10.29 1.00
N HIS A 384 9.23 11.47 0.56
CA HIS A 384 10.10 12.32 1.36
C HIS A 384 9.45 12.68 2.71
N HIS A 385 8.19 13.11 2.69
CA HIS A 385 7.49 13.48 3.93
C HIS A 385 7.08 12.28 4.77
N ALA A 386 6.87 11.11 4.16
CA ALA A 386 6.67 9.88 4.90
C ALA A 386 7.93 9.47 5.70
N LEU A 387 9.10 9.55 5.09
CA LEU A 387 10.37 9.34 5.79
C LEU A 387 10.64 10.42 6.84
N GLN A 388 10.25 11.67 6.57
CA GLN A 388 10.34 12.74 7.55
C GLN A 388 9.51 12.42 8.80
N PHE A 389 8.29 11.90 8.63
CA PHE A 389 7.47 11.45 9.76
C PHE A 389 8.15 10.35 10.57
N VAL A 390 8.75 9.36 9.90
CA VAL A 390 9.45 8.26 10.58
C VAL A 390 10.60 8.80 11.42
N ARG A 391 11.39 9.76 10.90
CA ARG A 391 12.47 10.44 11.64
C ARG A 391 11.91 11.23 12.83
N ASP A 392 10.93 12.10 12.60
CA ASP A 392 10.36 12.96 13.64
C ASP A 392 9.76 12.13 14.80
N PHE A 393 9.11 11.01 14.44
CA PHE A 393 8.54 10.10 15.43
C PHE A 393 9.66 9.36 16.21
N HIS A 394 10.67 8.86 15.51
CA HIS A 394 11.82 8.22 16.12
C HIS A 394 12.54 9.19 17.07
N ASP A 395 12.90 10.37 16.59
CA ASP A 395 13.68 11.35 17.36
C ASP A 395 12.93 11.84 18.60
N THR A 396 11.58 11.93 18.49
CA THR A 396 10.74 12.37 19.60
C THR A 396 10.52 11.27 20.64
N PHE A 397 10.38 10.00 20.21
CA PHE A 397 9.92 8.92 21.08
C PHE A 397 10.92 7.77 21.26
N ALA A 398 12.15 7.88 20.73
CA ALA A 398 13.18 6.87 20.94
C ALA A 398 13.41 6.62 22.44
N GLY A 399 13.56 5.35 22.83
CA GLY A 399 13.76 4.94 24.20
C GLY A 399 12.53 5.05 25.12
N THR A 400 11.38 5.47 24.60
CA THR A 400 10.14 5.58 25.40
C THR A 400 9.24 4.36 25.21
N GLY A 401 8.28 4.19 26.13
CA GLY A 401 7.22 3.19 26.02
C GLY A 401 6.33 3.36 24.77
N VAL A 402 6.25 4.57 24.18
CA VAL A 402 5.55 4.83 22.92
C VAL A 402 6.20 4.07 21.77
N MET A 403 7.52 4.20 21.63
CA MET A 403 8.27 3.47 20.59
C MET A 403 8.22 1.96 20.81
N GLN A 404 8.34 1.50 22.06
CA GLN A 404 8.23 0.08 22.41
C GLN A 404 6.84 -0.50 22.10
N SER A 405 5.78 0.29 22.24
CA SER A 405 4.41 -0.16 21.94
C SER A 405 4.21 -0.55 20.48
N LEU A 406 5.03 -0.02 19.57
CA LEU A 406 5.04 -0.38 18.14
C LEU A 406 5.48 -1.83 17.87
N ASP A 407 5.98 -2.54 18.86
CA ASP A 407 6.27 -3.98 18.72
C ASP A 407 4.99 -4.84 18.80
N SER A 408 3.86 -4.24 19.23
CA SER A 408 2.56 -4.92 19.26
C SER A 408 1.88 -4.88 17.88
N PRO A 409 1.42 -6.03 17.35
CA PRO A 409 0.68 -6.10 16.08
C PRO A 409 -0.58 -5.20 16.07
N GLY A 410 -1.31 -5.11 17.17
CA GLY A 410 -2.50 -4.25 17.27
C GLY A 410 -2.15 -2.78 17.13
N VAL A 411 -1.03 -2.32 17.69
CA VAL A 411 -0.55 -0.94 17.55
C VAL A 411 -0.07 -0.68 16.11
N GLN A 412 0.65 -1.62 15.50
CA GLN A 412 1.09 -1.53 14.11
C GLN A 412 -0.10 -1.36 13.15
N LEU A 413 -1.14 -2.17 13.32
CA LEU A 413 -2.37 -2.04 12.53
C LEU A 413 -3.08 -0.71 12.76
N ALA A 414 -3.16 -0.25 14.01
CA ALA A 414 -3.76 1.05 14.31
C ALA A 414 -3.01 2.23 13.69
N MET A 415 -1.68 2.17 13.65
CA MET A 415 -0.84 3.18 12.98
C MET A 415 -1.06 3.21 11.47
N SER A 416 -1.58 2.14 10.87
CA SER A 416 -1.91 2.09 9.44
C SER A 416 -3.30 2.62 9.09
N LEU A 417 -4.13 2.93 10.09
CA LEU A 417 -5.50 3.42 9.85
C LEU A 417 -5.58 4.68 8.98
N PRO A 418 -4.74 5.71 9.17
CA PRO A 418 -4.77 6.89 8.32
C PRO A 418 -4.51 6.58 6.85
N PHE A 419 -3.58 5.67 6.57
CA PHE A 419 -3.24 5.26 5.21
C PHE A 419 -4.37 4.46 4.56
N GLU A 420 -4.92 3.47 5.27
CA GLU A 420 -6.04 2.67 4.77
C GLU A 420 -7.29 3.55 4.53
N GLY A 421 -7.48 4.57 5.38
CA GLY A 421 -8.52 5.57 5.19
C GLY A 421 -8.34 6.38 3.92
N ALA A 422 -7.13 6.87 3.67
CA ALA A 422 -6.79 7.61 2.45
C ALA A 422 -6.95 6.75 1.18
N LEU A 423 -6.51 5.48 1.22
CA LEU A 423 -6.69 4.57 0.09
C LEU A 423 -8.17 4.28 -0.21
N ARG A 424 -8.99 4.21 0.82
CA ARG A 424 -10.41 3.86 0.67
C ARG A 424 -11.29 5.02 0.23
N GLN A 425 -11.05 6.19 0.76
CA GLN A 425 -11.93 7.33 0.60
C GLN A 425 -11.13 8.63 0.60
N LEU A 426 -10.41 8.84 -0.49
CA LEU A 426 -9.75 10.11 -0.71
C LEU A 426 -10.82 11.16 -1.04
N PRO A 427 -10.93 12.27 -0.27
CA PRO A 427 -11.83 13.35 -0.61
C PRO A 427 -11.58 13.91 -2.01
N GLU A 428 -12.60 14.49 -2.64
CA GLU A 428 -12.53 14.93 -4.03
C GLU A 428 -11.42 15.96 -4.26
N ALA A 429 -11.25 16.91 -3.35
CA ALA A 429 -10.18 17.90 -3.44
C ALA A 429 -8.78 17.27 -3.36
N ASP A 430 -8.62 16.23 -2.56
CA ASP A 430 -7.35 15.50 -2.45
C ASP A 430 -7.14 14.55 -3.65
N ALA A 431 -8.23 14.03 -4.25
CA ALA A 431 -8.15 13.19 -5.44
C ALA A 431 -7.62 13.94 -6.67
N GLU A 432 -7.69 15.28 -6.67
CA GLU A 432 -7.05 16.09 -7.72
C GLU A 432 -5.54 15.89 -7.81
N LEU A 433 -4.88 15.48 -6.71
CA LEU A 433 -3.46 15.10 -6.72
C LEU A 433 -3.15 13.96 -7.70
N LEU A 434 -4.15 13.14 -7.99
CA LEU A 434 -4.01 11.94 -8.83
C LEU A 434 -4.40 12.20 -10.29
N ARG A 435 -4.77 13.45 -10.64
CA ARG A 435 -5.18 13.79 -12.01
C ARG A 435 -4.03 13.57 -12.97
N SER A 436 -4.34 12.86 -14.06
CA SER A 436 -3.39 12.57 -15.14
C SER A 436 -2.14 11.77 -14.71
N ILE A 437 -2.22 11.05 -13.60
CA ILE A 437 -1.20 10.09 -13.20
C ILE A 437 -1.55 8.74 -13.84
N PRO A 438 -0.77 8.25 -14.81
CA PRO A 438 -0.97 6.92 -15.36
C PRO A 438 -0.49 5.86 -14.38
N PHE A 439 -1.24 4.79 -14.26
CA PHE A 439 -0.85 3.59 -13.55
C PHE A 439 -0.86 2.39 -14.49
N GLU A 440 0.27 1.70 -14.57
CA GLU A 440 0.47 0.54 -15.42
C GLU A 440 0.56 -0.73 -14.57
N ASP A 441 -0.48 -1.56 -14.60
CA ASP A 441 -0.49 -2.87 -13.93
C ASP A 441 0.00 -4.00 -14.86
N MET A 442 0.42 -3.67 -16.08
CA MET A 442 0.75 -4.64 -17.10
C MET A 442 2.26 -4.84 -17.26
N VAL A 443 2.64 -5.97 -17.87
CA VAL A 443 4.05 -6.30 -18.15
C VAL A 443 4.65 -5.39 -19.23
N PHE A 444 3.80 -4.80 -20.06
CA PHE A 444 4.20 -3.94 -21.17
C PHE A 444 3.92 -2.48 -20.85
N ALA A 445 4.92 -1.63 -21.10
CA ALA A 445 4.78 -0.19 -20.96
C ALA A 445 3.78 0.37 -21.97
N GLY A 446 2.92 1.28 -21.52
CA GLY A 446 1.99 2.02 -22.37
C GLY A 446 0.76 1.26 -22.88
N GLU A 447 0.65 -0.04 -22.60
CA GLU A 447 -0.55 -0.80 -22.91
C GLU A 447 -1.45 -0.86 -21.66
N ASP A 448 -2.69 -0.40 -21.80
CA ASP A 448 -3.70 -0.40 -20.73
C ASP A 448 -3.36 0.48 -19.50
N ALA A 449 -2.62 1.59 -19.69
CA ALA A 449 -2.42 2.59 -18.65
C ALA A 449 -3.78 3.18 -18.24
N LEU A 450 -4.10 3.10 -16.95
CA LEU A 450 -5.32 3.65 -16.39
C LEU A 450 -4.99 4.95 -15.64
N ASP A 451 -5.91 5.91 -15.68
CA ASP A 451 -5.79 7.10 -14.85
C ASP A 451 -5.98 6.72 -13.37
N LEU A 452 -5.00 7.04 -12.53
CA LEU A 452 -4.98 6.64 -11.12
C LEU A 452 -6.16 7.24 -10.35
N ARG A 453 -6.63 8.44 -10.70
CA ARG A 453 -7.82 9.05 -10.12
C ARG A 453 -9.07 8.23 -10.43
N THR A 454 -9.20 7.77 -11.67
CA THR A 454 -10.29 6.88 -12.09
C THR A 454 -10.25 5.57 -11.32
N LEU A 455 -9.07 4.96 -11.16
CA LEU A 455 -8.89 3.75 -10.37
C LEU A 455 -9.31 3.92 -8.91
N VAL A 456 -8.96 5.03 -8.28
CA VAL A 456 -9.32 5.32 -6.89
C VAL A 456 -10.83 5.57 -6.75
N ARG A 457 -11.47 6.21 -7.74
CA ARG A 457 -12.94 6.44 -7.76
C ARG A 457 -13.72 5.17 -8.05
N ASP A 458 -13.22 4.33 -8.93
CA ASP A 458 -13.90 3.11 -9.38
C ASP A 458 -13.53 1.89 -8.51
N GLN A 459 -13.04 2.11 -7.28
CA GLN A 459 -12.76 1.02 -6.34
C GLN A 459 -13.95 0.09 -6.12
N SER A 460 -15.19 0.59 -6.26
CA SER A 460 -16.39 -0.24 -6.28
C SER A 460 -16.48 -1.10 -7.54
N ALA A 461 -15.94 -0.65 -8.67
CA ALA A 461 -15.88 -1.42 -9.91
C ALA A 461 -14.73 -2.43 -9.90
N GLU A 462 -13.56 -2.08 -9.34
CA GLU A 462 -12.45 -3.03 -9.14
C GLU A 462 -12.82 -4.16 -8.16
N ALA A 463 -13.47 -3.83 -7.05
CA ALA A 463 -14.02 -4.84 -6.14
C ALA A 463 -15.09 -5.70 -6.83
N ALA A 464 -15.87 -5.13 -7.75
CA ALA A 464 -16.85 -5.85 -8.56
C ALA A 464 -16.16 -6.70 -9.64
N LEU A 465 -15.08 -6.21 -10.27
CA LEU A 465 -14.30 -6.92 -11.28
C LEU A 465 -13.51 -8.08 -10.65
N ALA A 466 -12.83 -7.84 -9.55
CA ALA A 466 -12.17 -8.88 -8.76
C ALA A 466 -13.19 -9.92 -8.24
N ALA A 467 -14.39 -9.49 -7.86
CA ALA A 467 -15.49 -10.38 -7.50
C ALA A 467 -15.99 -11.20 -8.69
N HIS A 468 -15.98 -10.63 -9.89
CA HIS A 468 -16.36 -11.33 -11.13
C HIS A 468 -15.28 -12.34 -11.56
N GLU A 469 -14.00 -11.98 -11.46
CA GLU A 469 -12.87 -12.87 -11.74
C GLU A 469 -12.75 -14.04 -10.73
N MET A 470 -13.21 -13.83 -9.50
CA MET A 470 -13.25 -14.86 -8.45
C MET A 470 -14.54 -15.72 -8.46
N GLY A 471 -15.48 -15.44 -9.37
CA GLY A 471 -16.80 -16.06 -9.40
C GLY A 471 -17.78 -15.33 -8.47
N ALA A 472 -18.76 -14.63 -9.07
CA ALA A 472 -19.67 -13.67 -8.42
C ALA A 472 -20.48 -14.20 -7.23
N ALA A 473 -20.51 -15.52 -6.98
CA ALA A 473 -21.20 -16.12 -5.85
C ALA A 473 -20.38 -16.05 -4.52
N ASP A 474 -19.08 -15.94 -4.61
CA ASP A 474 -18.17 -16.20 -3.48
C ASP A 474 -17.51 -14.95 -2.85
N ALA A 475 -17.42 -13.83 -3.56
CA ALA A 475 -16.67 -12.68 -3.09
C ALA A 475 -17.18 -12.09 -1.75
N PRO A 476 -18.48 -11.89 -1.51
CA PRO A 476 -18.99 -11.47 -0.22
C PRO A 476 -18.87 -12.54 0.87
N SER A 477 -18.97 -13.82 0.48
CA SER A 477 -18.86 -14.94 1.42
C SER A 477 -17.42 -15.16 1.88
N ARG A 478 -16.43 -14.79 1.08
CA ARG A 478 -15.00 -14.91 1.42
C ARG A 478 -14.49 -13.80 2.29
N MET A 479 -14.92 -12.55 2.07
CA MET A 479 -14.68 -11.48 3.03
C MET A 479 -15.28 -11.81 4.40
N ILE A 480 -16.40 -12.55 4.42
CA ILE A 480 -17.04 -13.05 5.65
C ILE A 480 -16.32 -14.28 6.21
N GLY A 481 -15.71 -15.11 5.39
CA GLY A 481 -14.97 -16.32 5.79
C GLY A 481 -13.72 -16.05 6.62
N PHE A 482 -13.16 -14.85 6.52
CA PHE A 482 -12.05 -14.40 7.37
C PHE A 482 -12.47 -13.94 8.78
N ILE A 483 -13.76 -13.83 9.05
CA ILE A 483 -14.24 -13.68 10.43
C ILE A 483 -14.14 -15.08 11.08
N PRO A 484 -13.39 -15.26 12.18
CA PRO A 484 -13.21 -16.56 12.80
C PRO A 484 -14.54 -17.31 12.95
N GLU A 485 -14.55 -18.62 12.69
CA GLU A 485 -15.77 -19.46 12.66
C GLU A 485 -16.62 -19.38 13.93
N GLN A 486 -16.02 -18.93 15.04
CA GLN A 486 -16.70 -18.75 16.34
C GLN A 486 -17.58 -17.50 16.41
N THR A 487 -17.65 -16.68 15.37
CA THR A 487 -18.46 -15.46 15.37
C THR A 487 -19.81 -15.72 14.71
N GLY A 488 -20.88 -15.74 15.51
CA GLY A 488 -22.24 -15.97 15.02
C GLY A 488 -22.73 -14.96 13.98
N LEU A 489 -23.92 -15.22 13.43
CA LEU A 489 -24.55 -14.46 12.34
C LEU A 489 -24.56 -12.93 12.57
N VAL A 490 -24.69 -12.49 13.82
CA VAL A 490 -24.70 -11.07 14.20
C VAL A 490 -23.35 -10.39 13.90
N LYS A 491 -22.23 -11.03 14.23
CA LYS A 491 -20.89 -10.46 13.95
C LYS A 491 -20.58 -10.48 12.46
N ARG A 492 -21.02 -11.49 11.71
CA ARG A 492 -20.94 -11.53 10.23
C ARG A 492 -21.72 -10.37 9.61
N THR A 493 -22.91 -10.10 10.14
CA THR A 493 -23.75 -8.98 9.67
C THR A 493 -23.13 -7.63 10.02
N ILE A 494 -22.54 -7.47 11.19
CA ILE A 494 -21.85 -6.25 11.62
C ILE A 494 -20.56 -6.05 10.81
N GLY A 495 -19.76 -7.08 10.58
CA GLY A 495 -18.60 -7.02 9.71
C GLY A 495 -18.98 -6.56 8.30
N PHE A 496 -20.03 -7.12 7.74
CA PHE A 496 -20.55 -6.76 6.42
C PHE A 496 -21.10 -5.31 6.37
N LEU A 497 -21.75 -4.84 7.40
CA LEU A 497 -22.23 -3.45 7.56
C LEU A 497 -21.10 -2.44 7.64
N LEU A 498 -20.00 -2.82 8.27
CA LEU A 498 -18.84 -1.94 8.43
C LEU A 498 -17.96 -1.91 7.18
N PHE A 499 -17.86 -3.02 6.44
CA PHE A 499 -17.04 -3.13 5.22
C PHE A 499 -17.71 -2.59 3.96
N ASP A 500 -19.04 -2.77 3.81
CA ASP A 500 -19.75 -2.37 2.59
C ASP A 500 -21.20 -1.95 2.88
N ARG A 501 -21.34 -0.72 3.35
CA ARG A 501 -22.67 -0.12 3.59
C ARG A 501 -23.55 -0.06 2.35
N GLU A 502 -22.96 0.08 1.18
CA GLU A 502 -23.74 0.26 -0.06
C GLU A 502 -24.25 -1.07 -0.61
N THR A 503 -23.41 -2.08 -0.63
CA THR A 503 -23.82 -3.46 -1.00
C THR A 503 -24.81 -4.02 0.01
N PHE A 504 -24.66 -3.71 1.30
CA PHE A 504 -25.64 -4.08 2.33
C PHE A 504 -27.00 -3.37 2.09
N ARG A 505 -27.00 -2.07 1.83
CA ARG A 505 -28.24 -1.32 1.47
C ARG A 505 -28.91 -1.87 0.21
N LYS A 506 -28.15 -2.21 -0.84
CA LYS A 506 -28.67 -2.84 -2.07
C LYS A 506 -29.27 -4.21 -1.78
N LYS A 507 -28.64 -5.04 -0.97
CA LYS A 507 -29.18 -6.37 -0.55
C LYS A 507 -30.38 -6.26 0.38
N LEU A 508 -30.39 -5.29 1.29
CA LEU A 508 -31.54 -5.04 2.17
C LEU A 508 -32.76 -4.59 1.34
N ARG A 509 -32.58 -3.66 0.40
CA ARG A 509 -33.65 -3.26 -0.54
C ARG A 509 -34.17 -4.44 -1.37
N LYS A 510 -33.26 -5.30 -1.88
CA LYS A 510 -33.64 -6.51 -2.63
C LYS A 510 -34.42 -7.55 -1.80
N ARG A 511 -34.15 -7.63 -0.50
CA ARG A 511 -34.88 -8.49 0.44
C ARG A 511 -36.25 -7.90 0.83
N MET A 512 -36.32 -6.58 1.04
CA MET A 512 -37.58 -5.91 1.39
C MET A 512 -38.59 -5.94 0.21
N HIS A 513 -38.11 -6.00 -1.04
CA HIS A 513 -38.94 -6.16 -2.23
C HIS A 513 -39.30 -7.62 -2.55
N ARG A 514 -38.81 -8.59 -1.77
CA ARG A 514 -39.15 -10.02 -1.84
C ARG A 514 -40.00 -10.48 -0.65
N SER A 515 -40.89 -9.64 -0.13
CA SER A 515 -41.91 -10.09 0.80
C SER A 515 -42.90 -10.98 0.07
N PRO A 516 -43.28 -12.12 0.64
CA PRO A 516 -44.07 -13.12 -0.04
C PRO A 516 -45.48 -12.64 -0.28
N LYS A 517 -46.01 -13.02 -1.45
CA LYS A 517 -47.45 -13.10 -1.64
C LYS A 517 -47.99 -14.28 -0.85
#